data_1408a4d237545393d6b6fc956c74fe7c
#
_entry.id   1408a4d237545393d6b6fc956c74fe7c
#
_cell.length_a   1.000
_cell.length_b   1.000
_cell.length_c   1.000
_cell.angle_alpha   90.00
_cell.angle_beta   90.00
_cell.angle_gamma   90.00
#
_symmetry.space_group_name_H-M   'P 1'
#
loop_
_entity.id
_entity.type
_entity.pdbx_description
1 polymer ?
#
loop_
_entity_poly.entity_id
_entity_poly.type
_entity_poly.pdbx_seq_one_letter_code
_entity_poly.pdbx_strand_id
1 'polypeptide(L)'
;KRPDKKVDKGKHDSWPLDMARLLFKGGYPGPHLRIHSLKVEPLLDRWPPRSHTALYGTGSGEAEEIRKLMLAFARRCFRRPVEAKEVEPYVQLVLKHQAEPVVKVAGGLRKLSYRVYEGKWDKLPDFDSLPAVAKGDLPDGLIDIRAGKRKEYYGMVFEGMLEAPRAGEYVFEMASDDGARILVDGKEIVVHDGLHGPTLKKGKIRLESGEHDIRVEYFAYGGANSFRAGW
;
A
#
# COMPACT_ATOMS: atom_id res chain seq x y z
N LYS A 1 -5.32 43.62 30.87
CA LYS A 1 -3.98 43.59 30.26
C LYS A 1 -3.41 42.21 30.53
N ARG A 2 -3.30 41.34 29.49
CA ARG A 2 -2.58 40.07 29.57
C ARG A 2 -1.09 40.36 29.37
N PRO A 3 -0.19 39.72 30.13
CA PRO A 3 1.24 39.87 29.86
C PRO A 3 1.62 39.17 28.57
N ASP A 4 2.34 39.85 27.69
CA ASP A 4 2.93 39.32 26.48
C ASP A 4 3.92 38.19 26.82
N LYS A 5 3.56 36.96 26.57
CA LYS A 5 4.51 35.83 26.57
C LYS A 5 5.25 35.83 25.23
N LYS A 6 6.53 36.18 25.28
CA LYS A 6 7.46 35.95 24.17
C LYS A 6 7.42 34.47 23.80
N VAL A 7 6.95 34.18 22.60
CA VAL A 7 6.98 32.86 22.04
C VAL A 7 8.40 32.60 21.54
N ASP A 8 9.09 31.70 22.19
CA ASP A 8 10.39 31.21 21.76
C ASP A 8 10.25 30.40 20.47
N LYS A 9 10.73 30.96 19.35
CA LYS A 9 10.58 30.38 17.99
C LYS A 9 11.55 29.22 17.67
N GLY A 10 12.27 28.70 18.69
CA GLY A 10 13.37 27.75 18.49
C GLY A 10 13.10 26.28 18.78
N LYS A 11 11.87 25.86 19.14
CA LYS A 11 11.59 24.47 19.57
C LYS A 11 10.35 23.83 18.98
N HIS A 12 9.99 24.15 17.76
CA HIS A 12 8.74 23.62 17.17
C HIS A 12 8.83 22.24 16.53
N ASP A 13 10.03 21.68 16.29
CA ASP A 13 10.17 20.41 15.56
C ASP A 13 10.05 19.14 16.44
N SER A 14 10.03 19.29 17.77
CA SER A 14 9.94 18.14 18.69
C SER A 14 8.56 17.95 19.34
N TRP A 15 7.61 18.84 19.06
CA TRP A 15 6.33 18.89 19.76
C TRP A 15 5.50 17.60 19.69
N PRO A 16 5.35 16.91 18.56
CA PRO A 16 4.57 15.68 18.51
C PRO A 16 5.17 14.51 19.29
N LEU A 17 6.50 14.40 19.29
CA LEU A 17 7.23 13.33 19.98
C LEU A 17 7.26 13.53 21.50
N ASP A 18 7.42 14.78 21.97
CA ASP A 18 7.42 15.08 23.39
C ASP A 18 6.02 14.95 24.01
N MET A 19 4.97 15.31 23.27
CA MET A 19 3.58 15.14 23.69
C MET A 19 3.21 13.65 23.79
N ALA A 20 3.57 12.84 22.80
CA ALA A 20 3.39 11.41 22.86
C ALA A 20 4.17 10.77 24.04
N ARG A 21 5.40 11.22 24.28
CA ARG A 21 6.23 10.74 25.39
C ARG A 21 5.67 11.09 26.77
N LEU A 22 5.09 12.27 26.93
CA LEU A 22 4.40 12.71 28.15
C LEU A 22 3.12 11.92 28.39
N LEU A 23 2.32 11.70 27.36
CA LEU A 23 1.07 10.95 27.44
C LEU A 23 1.30 9.46 27.76
N PHE A 24 2.31 8.83 27.12
CA PHE A 24 2.58 7.38 27.30
C PHE A 24 3.45 7.04 28.51
N LYS A 25 4.22 7.99 29.05
CA LYS A 25 5.04 7.77 30.24
C LYS A 25 4.40 8.22 31.56
N GLY A 26 3.13 8.63 31.53
CA GLY A 26 2.41 9.04 32.75
C GLY A 26 2.93 10.30 33.42
N GLY A 27 3.76 11.10 32.73
CA GLY A 27 4.40 12.30 33.28
C GLY A 27 3.68 13.62 33.02
N TYR A 28 2.47 13.60 32.44
CA TYR A 28 1.71 14.81 32.19
C TYR A 28 0.89 15.21 33.42
N PRO A 29 1.24 16.33 34.08
CA PRO A 29 0.57 16.75 35.32
C PRO A 29 -0.75 17.51 35.11
N GLY A 30 -1.18 17.70 33.85
CA GLY A 30 -2.39 18.44 33.50
C GLY A 30 -3.65 17.59 33.44
N PRO A 31 -4.81 18.20 33.18
CA PRO A 31 -6.04 17.46 32.96
C PRO A 31 -5.92 16.55 31.74
N HIS A 32 -6.32 15.28 31.87
CA HIS A 32 -6.30 14.32 30.80
C HIS A 32 -7.72 13.79 30.53
N LEU A 33 -7.99 13.58 29.26
CA LEU A 33 -9.19 12.93 28.79
C LEU A 33 -8.97 11.39 28.84
N ARG A 34 -9.79 10.70 29.63
CA ARG A 34 -9.82 9.24 29.63
C ARG A 34 -10.98 8.77 28.76
N ILE A 35 -10.66 8.19 27.60
CA ILE A 35 -11.67 7.60 26.73
C ILE A 35 -11.89 6.16 27.17
N HIS A 36 -13.08 5.86 27.75
CA HIS A 36 -13.44 4.52 28.20
C HIS A 36 -14.02 3.65 27.06
N SER A 37 -14.64 4.29 26.11
CA SER A 37 -15.15 3.62 24.89
C SER A 37 -15.22 4.61 23.73
N LEU A 38 -15.02 4.11 22.53
CA LEU A 38 -15.22 4.85 21.28
C LEU A 38 -16.19 4.03 20.44
N LYS A 39 -17.37 4.58 20.18
CA LYS A 39 -18.33 4.01 19.24
C LYS A 39 -18.22 4.80 17.93
N VAL A 40 -17.83 4.14 16.86
CA VAL A 40 -17.80 4.73 15.53
C VAL A 40 -19.04 4.27 14.78
N GLU A 41 -19.91 5.20 14.46
CA GLU A 41 -21.08 4.94 13.63
C GLU A 41 -20.84 5.60 12.25
N PRO A 42 -21.10 4.87 11.15
CA PRO A 42 -20.98 5.48 9.83
C PRO A 42 -22.05 6.56 9.65
N LEU A 43 -21.65 7.74 9.21
CA LEU A 43 -22.56 8.85 8.88
C LEU A 43 -23.30 8.64 7.56
N LEU A 44 -23.01 7.55 6.86
CA LEU A 44 -23.58 7.26 5.54
C LEU A 44 -24.66 6.19 5.67
N ASP A 45 -25.91 6.58 5.34
CA ASP A 45 -27.05 5.67 5.32
C ASP A 45 -26.91 4.57 4.27
N ARG A 46 -26.11 4.83 3.23
CA ARG A 46 -25.81 3.85 2.16
C ARG A 46 -24.54 4.24 1.41
N TRP A 47 -23.90 3.25 0.84
CA TRP A 47 -22.80 3.42 -0.10
C TRP A 47 -23.26 3.16 -1.55
N PRO A 48 -22.85 3.94 -2.55
CA PRO A 48 -22.03 5.15 -2.45
C PRO A 48 -22.82 6.38 -1.97
N PRO A 49 -22.17 7.37 -1.30
CA PRO A 49 -22.83 8.59 -0.84
C PRO A 49 -23.27 9.46 -2.02
N ARG A 50 -24.26 10.35 -1.79
CA ARG A 50 -24.80 11.23 -2.83
C ARG A 50 -23.73 12.09 -3.53
N SER A 51 -22.72 12.54 -2.80
CA SER A 51 -21.59 13.28 -3.36
C SER A 51 -20.78 12.46 -4.37
N HIS A 52 -20.62 11.18 -4.10
CA HIS A 52 -19.95 10.24 -5.01
C HIS A 52 -20.75 10.05 -6.29
N THR A 53 -22.06 9.76 -6.17
CA THR A 53 -22.92 9.60 -7.35
C THR A 53 -23.11 10.87 -8.17
N ALA A 54 -23.03 12.05 -7.53
CA ALA A 54 -23.06 13.33 -8.23
C ALA A 54 -21.77 13.61 -9.03
N LEU A 55 -20.63 13.05 -8.62
CA LEU A 55 -19.33 13.21 -9.30
C LEU A 55 -19.05 12.11 -10.31
N TYR A 56 -19.44 10.88 -10.01
CA TYR A 56 -19.06 9.68 -10.77
C TYR A 56 -20.24 8.99 -11.45
N GLY A 57 -21.45 9.53 -11.32
CA GLY A 57 -22.66 8.96 -11.91
C GLY A 57 -23.07 7.63 -11.27
N THR A 58 -23.74 6.81 -12.06
CA THR A 58 -24.17 5.47 -11.64
C THR A 58 -23.04 4.44 -11.72
N GLY A 59 -21.93 4.81 -12.38
CA GLY A 59 -20.80 3.92 -12.57
C GLY A 59 -21.00 2.89 -13.69
N SER A 60 -21.93 3.12 -14.62
CA SER A 60 -22.13 2.23 -15.75
C SER A 60 -20.90 2.13 -16.66
N GLY A 61 -20.10 3.20 -16.68
CA GLY A 61 -18.91 3.28 -17.54
C GLY A 61 -19.22 3.50 -19.02
N GLU A 62 -20.49 3.70 -19.37
CA GLU A 62 -20.91 3.95 -20.72
C GLU A 62 -20.40 5.32 -21.23
N ALA A 63 -20.00 5.38 -22.49
CA ALA A 63 -19.42 6.60 -23.11
C ALA A 63 -20.30 7.84 -22.93
N GLU A 64 -21.62 7.67 -23.02
CA GLU A 64 -22.58 8.76 -22.87
C GLU A 64 -22.65 9.27 -21.44
N GLU A 65 -22.60 8.38 -20.45
CA GLU A 65 -22.54 8.78 -19.03
C GLU A 65 -21.25 9.53 -18.73
N ILE A 66 -20.11 9.02 -19.20
CA ILE A 66 -18.81 9.67 -19.02
C ILE A 66 -18.82 11.07 -19.64
N ARG A 67 -19.32 11.21 -20.85
CA ARG A 67 -19.45 12.50 -21.56
C ARG A 67 -20.28 13.49 -20.76
N LYS A 68 -21.45 13.06 -20.27
CA LYS A 68 -22.35 13.87 -19.46
C LYS A 68 -21.67 14.35 -18.16
N LEU A 69 -20.99 13.44 -17.46
CA LEU A 69 -20.27 13.78 -16.24
C LEU A 69 -19.12 14.76 -16.49
N MET A 70 -18.33 14.53 -17.53
CA MET A 70 -17.22 15.41 -17.89
C MET A 70 -17.70 16.81 -18.30
N LEU A 71 -18.80 16.91 -19.06
CA LEU A 71 -19.41 18.19 -19.39
C LEU A 71 -19.89 18.95 -18.15
N ALA A 72 -20.57 18.25 -17.24
CA ALA A 72 -21.06 18.86 -16.01
C ALA A 72 -19.89 19.35 -15.12
N PHE A 73 -18.84 18.56 -15.01
CA PHE A 73 -17.63 18.91 -14.27
C PHE A 73 -16.90 20.11 -14.90
N ALA A 74 -16.64 20.06 -16.22
CA ALA A 74 -15.94 21.12 -16.92
C ALA A 74 -16.67 22.47 -16.86
N ARG A 75 -18.02 22.47 -16.99
CA ARG A 75 -18.83 23.69 -16.86
C ARG A 75 -18.72 24.32 -15.47
N ARG A 76 -18.65 23.51 -14.42
CA ARG A 76 -18.43 23.99 -13.04
C ARG A 76 -17.04 24.59 -12.86
N CYS A 77 -16.01 23.90 -13.37
CA CYS A 77 -14.62 24.34 -13.23
C CYS A 77 -14.32 25.61 -14.02
N PHE A 78 -14.73 25.65 -15.28
CA PHE A 78 -14.42 26.78 -16.17
C PHE A 78 -15.42 27.93 -16.04
N ARG A 79 -16.57 27.73 -15.38
CA ARG A 79 -17.64 28.73 -15.19
C ARG A 79 -18.09 29.37 -16.50
N ARG A 80 -18.06 28.62 -17.60
CA ARG A 80 -18.54 29.00 -18.93
C ARG A 80 -19.23 27.84 -19.61
N PRO A 81 -20.00 28.08 -20.68
CA PRO A 81 -20.46 27.00 -21.54
C PRO A 81 -19.27 26.20 -22.09
N VAL A 82 -19.39 24.89 -22.03
CA VAL A 82 -18.40 23.93 -22.57
C VAL A 82 -19.14 23.05 -23.57
N GLU A 83 -18.59 22.92 -24.77
CA GLU A 83 -19.15 22.08 -25.83
C GLU A 83 -18.65 20.61 -25.68
N ALA A 84 -19.44 19.68 -26.20
CA ALA A 84 -19.10 18.24 -26.13
C ALA A 84 -17.74 17.92 -26.77
N LYS A 85 -17.39 18.62 -27.87
CA LYS A 85 -16.11 18.42 -28.56
C LYS A 85 -14.88 18.76 -27.68
N GLU A 86 -15.04 19.65 -26.69
CA GLU A 86 -13.95 20.04 -25.80
C GLU A 86 -13.62 18.94 -24.78
N VAL A 87 -14.61 18.12 -24.41
CA VAL A 87 -14.40 17.03 -23.46
C VAL A 87 -14.17 15.69 -24.12
N GLU A 88 -14.45 15.54 -25.42
CA GLU A 88 -14.33 14.27 -26.14
C GLU A 88 -12.95 13.63 -26.05
N PRO A 89 -11.81 14.33 -26.14
CA PRO A 89 -10.48 13.71 -25.95
C PRO A 89 -10.32 13.05 -24.57
N TYR A 90 -10.90 13.64 -23.53
CA TYR A 90 -10.87 13.10 -22.17
C TYR A 90 -11.80 11.90 -22.01
N VAL A 91 -12.98 11.94 -22.67
CA VAL A 91 -13.90 10.80 -22.72
C VAL A 91 -13.18 9.60 -23.36
N GLN A 92 -12.51 9.80 -24.51
CA GLN A 92 -11.78 8.76 -25.20
C GLN A 92 -10.61 8.24 -24.34
N LEU A 93 -9.94 9.11 -23.59
CA LEU A 93 -8.88 8.69 -22.65
C LEU A 93 -9.44 7.76 -21.57
N VAL A 94 -10.59 8.10 -20.95
CA VAL A 94 -11.25 7.26 -19.95
C VAL A 94 -11.67 5.92 -20.54
N LEU A 95 -12.32 5.94 -21.71
CA LEU A 95 -12.75 4.72 -22.40
C LEU A 95 -11.57 3.81 -22.76
N LYS A 96 -10.46 4.39 -23.19
CA LYS A 96 -9.22 3.65 -23.46
C LYS A 96 -8.70 2.98 -22.18
N HIS A 97 -8.65 3.69 -21.06
CA HIS A 97 -8.23 3.12 -19.78
C HIS A 97 -9.24 2.13 -19.18
N GLN A 98 -10.53 2.28 -19.50
CA GLN A 98 -11.54 1.28 -19.11
C GLN A 98 -11.45 0.02 -19.99
N ALA A 99 -11.10 0.18 -21.26
CA ALA A 99 -10.88 -0.94 -22.19
C ALA A 99 -9.57 -1.70 -21.88
N GLU A 100 -8.61 -1.02 -21.24
CA GLU A 100 -7.48 -1.68 -20.59
C GLU A 100 -8.01 -2.22 -19.25
N PRO A 101 -8.43 -3.51 -19.18
CA PRO A 101 -9.01 -4.01 -17.96
C PRO A 101 -7.96 -3.88 -16.85
N VAL A 102 -8.24 -3.06 -15.84
CA VAL A 102 -7.55 -3.15 -14.55
C VAL A 102 -7.78 -4.58 -14.10
N VAL A 103 -6.75 -5.40 -14.18
CA VAL A 103 -6.78 -6.73 -13.62
C VAL A 103 -6.88 -6.51 -12.11
N LYS A 104 -8.10 -6.46 -11.59
CA LYS A 104 -8.30 -6.76 -10.19
C LYS A 104 -7.97 -8.24 -10.08
N VAL A 105 -6.74 -8.53 -9.70
CA VAL A 105 -6.37 -9.87 -9.32
C VAL A 105 -7.16 -10.17 -8.06
N ALA A 106 -8.35 -10.72 -8.25
CA ALA A 106 -9.13 -11.30 -7.19
C ALA A 106 -8.47 -12.63 -6.87
N GLY A 107 -7.53 -12.62 -5.95
CA GLY A 107 -6.90 -13.85 -5.49
C GLY A 107 -5.56 -13.53 -4.85
N GLY A 108 -5.39 -13.98 -3.63
CA GLY A 108 -4.08 -14.08 -3.01
C GLY A 108 -3.19 -15.05 -3.79
N LEU A 109 -1.94 -15.14 -3.40
CA LEU A 109 -1.01 -16.12 -3.94
C LEU A 109 -1.51 -17.53 -3.63
N ARG A 110 -1.30 -18.47 -4.56
CA ARG A 110 -1.62 -19.89 -4.36
C ARG A 110 -0.40 -20.63 -3.85
N LYS A 111 -0.62 -21.69 -3.08
CA LYS A 111 0.44 -22.56 -2.55
C LYS A 111 1.55 -21.77 -1.87
N LEU A 112 1.18 -20.66 -1.19
CA LEU A 112 2.15 -19.80 -0.54
C LEU A 112 2.72 -20.46 0.69
N SER A 113 4.04 -20.57 0.72
CA SER A 113 4.82 -21.09 1.84
C SER A 113 5.84 -20.06 2.27
N TYR A 114 6.39 -20.24 3.48
CA TYR A 114 7.45 -19.39 3.97
C TYR A 114 8.56 -20.20 4.66
N ARG A 115 9.77 -19.63 4.62
CA ARG A 115 10.93 -20.08 5.41
C ARG A 115 11.45 -18.92 6.23
N VAL A 116 11.91 -19.19 7.43
CA VAL A 116 12.47 -18.20 8.36
C VAL A 116 13.94 -18.51 8.58
N TYR A 117 14.75 -17.48 8.61
CA TYR A 117 16.19 -17.53 8.80
C TYR A 117 16.59 -16.60 9.93
N GLU A 118 17.55 -16.99 10.74
CA GLU A 118 18.12 -16.14 11.78
C GLU A 118 19.49 -15.62 11.33
N GLY A 119 19.70 -14.33 11.51
CA GLY A 119 20.98 -13.70 11.19
C GLY A 119 20.88 -12.18 11.22
N LYS A 120 22.05 -11.57 11.29
CA LYS A 120 22.18 -10.12 11.28
C LYS A 120 22.82 -9.70 9.96
N TRP A 121 22.03 -9.14 9.09
CA TRP A 121 22.46 -8.72 7.75
C TRP A 121 22.19 -7.22 7.55
N ASP A 122 23.05 -6.57 6.81
CA ASP A 122 22.88 -5.20 6.32
C ASP A 122 22.42 -5.15 4.84
N LYS A 123 22.35 -6.33 4.22
CA LYS A 123 21.84 -6.57 2.85
C LYS A 123 21.18 -7.94 2.79
N LEU A 124 20.36 -8.15 1.75
CA LEU A 124 19.75 -9.45 1.49
C LEU A 124 20.83 -10.53 1.36
N PRO A 125 20.81 -11.54 2.23
CA PRO A 125 21.75 -12.66 2.12
C PRO A 125 21.32 -13.60 0.99
N ASP A 126 22.22 -14.50 0.63
CA ASP A 126 21.85 -15.68 -0.16
C ASP A 126 21.10 -16.67 0.74
N PHE A 127 19.78 -16.56 0.80
CA PHE A 127 18.93 -17.39 1.64
C PHE A 127 19.00 -18.88 1.29
N ASP A 128 19.32 -19.22 0.05
CA ASP A 128 19.39 -20.62 -0.37
C ASP A 128 20.64 -21.33 0.17
N SER A 129 21.66 -20.56 0.56
CA SER A 129 22.87 -21.09 1.25
C SER A 129 22.69 -21.22 2.76
N LEU A 130 21.59 -20.72 3.35
CA LEU A 130 21.37 -20.68 4.78
C LEU A 130 20.42 -21.76 5.28
N PRO A 131 20.61 -22.29 6.49
CA PRO A 131 19.66 -23.21 7.10
C PRO A 131 18.41 -22.45 7.57
N ALA A 132 17.25 -22.86 7.12
CA ALA A 132 15.98 -22.33 7.63
C ALA A 132 15.73 -22.86 9.06
N VAL A 133 15.38 -21.94 9.98
CA VAL A 133 15.07 -22.29 11.38
C VAL A 133 13.58 -22.59 11.59
N ALA A 134 12.72 -22.16 10.69
CA ALA A 134 11.30 -22.48 10.67
C ALA A 134 10.74 -22.40 9.24
N LYS A 135 9.62 -23.06 9.00
CA LYS A 135 8.88 -23.03 7.76
C LYS A 135 7.40 -23.28 8.01
N GLY A 136 6.57 -22.89 7.08
CA GLY A 136 5.12 -23.14 7.15
C GLY A 136 4.42 -22.67 5.88
N ASP A 137 3.10 -22.84 5.88
CA ASP A 137 2.24 -22.46 4.76
C ASP A 137 1.35 -21.28 5.15
N LEU A 138 0.95 -20.50 4.16
CA LEU A 138 0.02 -19.37 4.25
C LEU A 138 -1.19 -19.65 3.33
N PRO A 139 -2.17 -20.42 3.82
CA PRO A 139 -3.26 -20.91 2.97
C PRO A 139 -4.22 -19.80 2.50
N ASP A 140 -4.20 -18.64 3.15
CA ASP A 140 -4.94 -17.44 2.75
C ASP A 140 -4.30 -16.71 1.55
N GLY A 141 -3.09 -17.12 1.15
CA GLY A 141 -2.36 -16.52 0.04
C GLY A 141 -1.87 -15.11 0.31
N LEU A 142 -1.78 -14.69 1.58
CA LEU A 142 -1.30 -13.38 1.98
C LEU A 142 0.09 -13.46 2.59
N ILE A 143 1.01 -12.62 2.11
CA ILE A 143 2.35 -12.49 2.68
C ILE A 143 2.24 -11.82 4.05
N ASP A 144 2.63 -12.54 5.10
CA ASP A 144 2.61 -12.06 6.48
C ASP A 144 3.94 -12.34 7.19
N ILE A 145 4.75 -11.31 7.40
CA ILE A 145 6.02 -11.43 8.11
C ILE A 145 5.86 -11.84 9.59
N ARG A 146 4.65 -11.65 10.16
CA ARG A 146 4.36 -12.05 11.55
C ARG A 146 4.33 -13.57 11.72
N ALA A 147 4.14 -14.33 10.62
CA ALA A 147 4.21 -15.79 10.63
C ALA A 147 5.57 -16.30 11.13
N GLY A 148 6.65 -15.53 10.92
CA GLY A 148 7.99 -15.85 11.42
C GLY A 148 8.15 -15.76 12.93
N LYS A 149 7.22 -15.10 13.64
CA LYS A 149 7.23 -14.90 15.11
C LYS A 149 8.55 -14.31 15.63
N ARG A 150 9.17 -13.44 14.84
CA ARG A 150 10.45 -12.78 15.14
C ARG A 150 10.26 -11.26 15.17
N LYS A 151 11.16 -10.58 15.88
CA LYS A 151 11.12 -9.11 16.00
C LYS A 151 12.34 -8.43 15.39
N GLU A 152 13.47 -9.07 15.36
CA GLU A 152 14.74 -8.52 14.89
C GLU A 152 15.70 -9.62 14.44
N TYR A 153 16.66 -9.29 13.61
CA TYR A 153 17.73 -10.16 13.13
C TYR A 153 17.24 -11.46 12.50
N TYR A 154 16.29 -11.31 11.58
CA TYR A 154 15.74 -12.44 10.85
C TYR A 154 15.49 -12.10 9.39
N GLY A 155 15.39 -13.15 8.59
CA GLY A 155 14.92 -13.05 7.20
C GLY A 155 13.79 -14.03 6.95
N MET A 156 13.03 -13.73 5.94
CA MET A 156 11.96 -14.61 5.44
C MET A 156 12.00 -14.70 3.93
N VAL A 157 11.77 -15.89 3.44
CA VAL A 157 11.53 -16.17 2.03
C VAL A 157 10.11 -16.69 1.90
N PHE A 158 9.34 -16.09 1.03
CA PHE A 158 7.99 -16.54 0.66
C PHE A 158 8.04 -17.05 -0.77
N GLU A 159 7.46 -18.21 -1.03
CA GLU A 159 7.39 -18.83 -2.34
C GLU A 159 5.97 -19.33 -2.60
N GLY A 160 5.48 -19.11 -3.81
CA GLY A 160 4.12 -19.50 -4.19
C GLY A 160 3.87 -19.26 -5.66
N MET A 161 2.60 -19.36 -6.02
CA MET A 161 2.14 -19.18 -7.39
C MET A 161 1.30 -17.92 -7.50
N LEU A 162 1.64 -17.07 -8.45
CA LEU A 162 0.87 -15.93 -8.91
C LEU A 162 0.04 -16.34 -10.12
N GLU A 163 -1.27 -16.13 -10.10
CA GLU A 163 -2.11 -16.32 -11.27
C GLU A 163 -2.25 -15.02 -12.05
N ALA A 164 -1.74 -15.00 -13.27
CA ALA A 164 -1.97 -13.92 -14.22
C ALA A 164 -3.21 -14.27 -15.06
N PRO A 165 -4.38 -13.62 -14.84
CA PRO A 165 -5.62 -13.98 -15.53
C PRO A 165 -5.57 -13.68 -17.04
N ARG A 166 -4.61 -12.90 -17.49
CA ARG A 166 -4.37 -12.60 -18.91
C ARG A 166 -2.94 -12.14 -19.14
N ALA A 167 -2.50 -12.21 -20.39
CA ALA A 167 -1.23 -11.61 -20.78
C ALA A 167 -1.28 -10.09 -20.70
N GLY A 168 -0.21 -9.47 -20.19
CA GLY A 168 -0.14 -8.01 -20.06
C GLY A 168 1.03 -7.52 -19.22
N GLU A 169 1.12 -6.21 -19.05
CA GLU A 169 2.05 -5.57 -18.12
C GLU A 169 1.46 -5.57 -16.72
N TYR A 170 2.21 -6.10 -15.76
CA TYR A 170 1.89 -6.10 -14.34
C TYR A 170 2.83 -5.17 -13.58
N VAL A 171 2.27 -4.37 -12.68
CA VAL A 171 3.03 -3.45 -11.84
C VAL A 171 3.04 -3.99 -10.42
N PHE A 172 4.22 -4.29 -9.92
CA PHE A 172 4.42 -4.71 -8.54
C PHE A 172 4.84 -3.53 -7.68
N GLU A 173 4.30 -3.47 -6.48
CA GLU A 173 4.64 -2.48 -5.48
C GLU A 173 5.09 -3.17 -4.19
N MET A 174 6.10 -2.62 -3.55
CA MET A 174 6.65 -3.14 -2.30
C MET A 174 7.08 -1.99 -1.39
N ALA A 175 6.73 -2.07 -0.12
CA ALA A 175 7.30 -1.23 0.91
C ALA A 175 7.80 -2.14 2.05
N SER A 176 9.03 -1.98 2.44
CA SER A 176 9.70 -2.79 3.46
C SER A 176 10.52 -1.95 4.42
N ASP A 177 10.72 -2.47 5.60
CA ASP A 177 11.65 -2.05 6.64
C ASP A 177 12.21 -3.35 7.28
N ASP A 178 13.42 -3.80 6.97
CA ASP A 178 14.46 -3.31 6.07
C ASP A 178 14.35 -3.87 4.64
N GLY A 179 15.46 -4.47 4.14
CA GLY A 179 15.63 -4.87 2.75
C GLY A 179 14.71 -5.98 2.29
N ALA A 180 14.25 -5.86 1.04
CA ALA A 180 13.40 -6.85 0.40
C ALA A 180 13.56 -6.86 -1.11
N ARG A 181 13.15 -7.99 -1.74
CA ARG A 181 13.00 -8.08 -3.19
C ARG A 181 11.85 -9.00 -3.60
N ILE A 182 11.30 -8.74 -4.77
CA ILE A 182 10.29 -9.57 -5.41
C ILE A 182 10.86 -10.12 -6.71
N LEU A 183 10.77 -11.43 -6.87
CA LEU A 183 11.11 -12.13 -8.12
C LEU A 183 9.85 -12.78 -8.68
N VAL A 184 9.71 -12.78 -10.00
CA VAL A 184 8.68 -13.52 -10.73
C VAL A 184 9.37 -14.30 -11.84
N ASP A 185 9.13 -15.61 -11.93
CA ASP A 185 9.81 -16.54 -12.83
C ASP A 185 11.34 -16.40 -12.77
N GLY A 186 11.88 -16.21 -11.55
CA GLY A 186 13.30 -16.03 -11.30
C GLY A 186 13.88 -14.66 -11.67
N LYS A 187 13.07 -13.73 -12.21
CA LYS A 187 13.51 -12.36 -12.55
C LYS A 187 13.22 -11.39 -11.41
N GLU A 188 14.19 -10.59 -11.03
CA GLU A 188 14.01 -9.50 -10.06
C GLU A 188 13.15 -8.39 -10.66
N ILE A 189 12.01 -8.11 -10.01
CA ILE A 189 11.03 -7.12 -10.46
C ILE A 189 11.10 -5.86 -9.60
N VAL A 190 11.17 -6.03 -8.29
CA VAL A 190 11.34 -4.94 -7.34
C VAL A 190 12.49 -5.30 -6.42
N VAL A 191 13.45 -4.39 -6.27
CA VAL A 191 14.57 -4.55 -5.34
C VAL A 191 14.68 -3.29 -4.49
N HIS A 192 14.67 -3.48 -3.19
CA HIS A 192 14.94 -2.44 -2.20
C HIS A 192 15.77 -3.07 -1.09
N ASP A 193 17.06 -3.15 -1.34
CA ASP A 193 18.03 -3.79 -0.45
C ASP A 193 18.71 -2.79 0.49
N GLY A 194 19.26 -3.29 1.59
CA GLY A 194 19.96 -2.50 2.58
C GLY A 194 19.12 -2.13 3.81
N LEU A 195 19.72 -1.35 4.71
CA LEU A 195 19.06 -0.85 5.92
C LEU A 195 18.33 0.46 5.61
N HIS A 196 17.02 0.47 5.76
CA HIS A 196 16.18 1.62 5.49
C HIS A 196 14.81 1.51 6.16
N GLY A 197 14.16 2.64 6.38
CA GLY A 197 12.75 2.67 6.78
C GLY A 197 11.79 2.36 5.62
N PRO A 198 10.48 2.23 5.91
CA PRO A 198 9.49 1.81 4.93
C PRO A 198 9.38 2.81 3.78
N THR A 199 9.82 2.40 2.61
CA THR A 199 9.78 3.20 1.37
C THR A 199 9.15 2.37 0.26
N LEU A 200 8.22 2.99 -0.48
CA LEU A 200 7.54 2.33 -1.60
C LEU A 200 8.45 2.27 -2.82
N LYS A 201 8.63 1.07 -3.34
CA LYS A 201 9.29 0.78 -4.63
C LYS A 201 8.32 0.10 -5.56
N LYS A 202 8.50 0.31 -6.86
CA LYS A 202 7.67 -0.28 -7.91
C LYS A 202 8.54 -0.89 -8.98
N GLY A 203 8.04 -1.96 -9.57
CA GLY A 203 8.66 -2.62 -10.72
C GLY A 203 7.58 -3.13 -11.68
N LYS A 204 7.98 -3.44 -12.90
CA LYS A 204 7.08 -3.87 -13.95
C LYS A 204 7.61 -5.11 -14.65
N ILE A 205 6.70 -6.00 -15.01
CA ILE A 205 6.99 -7.17 -15.82
C ILE A 205 5.83 -7.46 -16.77
N ARG A 206 6.13 -7.95 -17.96
CA ARG A 206 5.12 -8.53 -18.85
C ARG A 206 5.00 -10.00 -18.55
N LEU A 207 3.78 -10.44 -18.25
CA LEU A 207 3.43 -11.84 -17.99
C LEU A 207 2.48 -12.34 -19.07
N GLU A 208 2.59 -13.61 -19.39
CA GLU A 208 1.56 -14.33 -20.13
C GLU A 208 0.39 -14.69 -19.19
N SER A 209 -0.72 -15.19 -19.74
CA SER A 209 -1.80 -15.69 -18.89
C SER A 209 -1.43 -17.05 -18.31
N GLY A 210 -1.70 -17.26 -17.01
CA GLY A 210 -1.42 -18.53 -16.34
C GLY A 210 -0.75 -18.35 -14.99
N GLU A 211 -0.19 -19.45 -14.49
CA GLU A 211 0.53 -19.48 -13.23
C GLU A 211 2.00 -19.08 -13.45
N HIS A 212 2.53 -18.25 -12.56
CA HIS A 212 3.91 -17.78 -12.51
C HIS A 212 4.49 -18.02 -11.13
N ASP A 213 5.74 -18.45 -11.06
CA ASP A 213 6.44 -18.57 -9.79
C ASP A 213 6.71 -17.19 -9.20
N ILE A 214 6.32 -16.98 -7.95
CA ILE A 214 6.67 -15.77 -7.21
C ILE A 214 7.53 -16.12 -6.00
N ARG A 215 8.61 -15.34 -5.81
CA ARG A 215 9.46 -15.41 -4.64
C ARG A 215 9.63 -14.01 -4.07
N VAL A 216 9.42 -13.89 -2.77
CA VAL A 216 9.63 -12.64 -2.03
C VAL A 216 10.64 -12.90 -0.93
N GLU A 217 11.67 -12.09 -0.87
CA GLU A 217 12.71 -12.15 0.15
C GLU A 217 12.67 -10.87 0.96
N TYR A 218 12.84 -11.01 2.25
CA TYR A 218 12.79 -9.95 3.23
C TYR A 218 13.77 -10.21 4.36
N PHE A 219 14.40 -9.18 4.89
CA PHE A 219 15.11 -9.25 6.16
C PHE A 219 14.80 -8.03 7.04
N ALA A 220 14.88 -8.22 8.34
CA ALA A 220 14.79 -7.19 9.37
C ALA A 220 16.04 -7.18 10.23
N TYR A 221 16.69 -6.02 10.28
CA TYR A 221 17.85 -5.83 11.17
C TYR A 221 17.42 -5.54 12.61
N GLY A 222 16.33 -4.78 12.78
CA GLY A 222 15.81 -4.45 14.11
C GLY A 222 14.92 -3.20 14.06
N GLY A 223 14.20 -2.93 15.15
CA GLY A 223 13.28 -1.79 15.23
C GLY A 223 11.85 -2.14 14.86
N ALA A 224 11.18 -1.26 14.14
CA ALA A 224 9.82 -1.48 13.68
C ALA A 224 9.85 -2.19 12.33
N ASN A 225 9.48 -3.46 12.31
CA ASN A 225 9.43 -4.25 11.09
C ASN A 225 8.13 -4.01 10.35
N SER A 226 8.21 -3.76 9.06
CA SER A 226 7.04 -3.65 8.20
C SER A 226 7.32 -4.22 6.82
N PHE A 227 6.30 -4.88 6.27
CA PHE A 227 6.33 -5.38 4.90
C PHE A 227 4.95 -5.27 4.29
N ARG A 228 4.89 -4.77 3.07
CA ARG A 228 3.68 -4.73 2.24
C ARG A 228 4.09 -4.92 0.79
N ALA A 229 3.42 -5.80 0.11
CA ALA A 229 3.54 -6.00 -1.33
C ALA A 229 2.15 -6.05 -1.98
N GLY A 230 2.10 -5.70 -3.28
CA GLY A 230 0.90 -5.75 -4.10
C GLY A 230 1.24 -5.73 -5.58
N TRP A 231 0.27 -6.04 -6.43
CA TRP A 231 0.36 -6.02 -7.90
C TRP A 231 -0.98 -5.71 -8.53
#